data_026cce23534deb16018256db6c05d49f
#
_entry.id   026cce23534deb16018256db6c05d49f
#
_cell.length_a   1.000
_cell.length_b   1.000
_cell.length_c   1.000
_cell.angle_alpha   90.00
_cell.angle_beta   90.00
_cell.angle_gamma   90.00
#
_symmetry.space_group_name_H-M   'P 1'
#
loop_
_entity.id
_entity.type
_entity.pdbx_description
1 polymer ?
#
loop_
_entity_poly.entity_id
_entity_poly.type
_entity_poly.pdbx_seq_one_letter_code
_entity_poly.pdbx_strand_id
1 'polypeptide(L)' 'APEASTIRELIEHAPEGAWQEVLADHLRALTKLAAEVEQMRDANAEQLSGVLRATQETIAALGHDTGEYTTKGD' A
#
# COMPACT_ATOMS: atom_id res chain seq x y z
N ALA A 1 5.64 -35.14 13.71
CA ALA A 1 4.41 -34.87 12.98
C ALA A 1 4.53 -35.36 11.54
N PRO A 2 3.48 -36.00 11.00
CA PRO A 2 3.51 -36.48 9.61
C PRO A 2 3.83 -35.40 8.59
N GLU A 3 3.29 -34.19 8.80
CA GLU A 3 3.52 -33.08 7.89
C GLU A 3 4.97 -32.67 7.86
N ALA A 4 5.60 -32.57 9.04
CA ALA A 4 7.01 -32.20 9.12
C ALA A 4 7.91 -33.25 8.47
N SER A 5 7.55 -34.52 8.64
CA SER A 5 8.27 -35.64 8.00
C SER A 5 8.15 -35.57 6.49
N THR A 6 6.94 -35.28 5.99
CA THR A 6 6.68 -35.17 4.56
C THR A 6 7.48 -34.03 3.92
N ILE A 7 7.51 -32.88 4.58
CA ILE A 7 8.28 -31.73 4.11
C ILE A 7 9.76 -32.06 4.07
N ARG A 8 10.24 -32.72 5.12
CA ARG A 8 11.66 -33.12 5.18
C ARG A 8 12.00 -34.08 4.06
N GLU A 9 11.11 -35.03 3.80
CA GLU A 9 11.33 -35.99 2.70
C GLU A 9 11.35 -35.29 1.35
N LEU A 10 10.48 -34.32 1.13
CA LEU A 10 10.48 -33.53 -0.09
C LEU A 10 11.78 -32.78 -0.26
N ILE A 11 12.28 -32.19 0.82
CA ILE A 11 13.55 -31.46 0.81
C ILE A 11 14.71 -32.39 0.44
N GLU A 12 14.75 -33.57 1.05
CA GLU A 12 15.82 -34.55 0.82
C GLU A 12 15.81 -35.11 -0.60
N HIS A 13 14.63 -35.29 -1.18
CA HIS A 13 14.50 -35.92 -2.48
C HIS A 13 14.30 -34.94 -3.63
N ALA A 14 14.25 -33.65 -3.35
CA ALA A 14 14.07 -32.64 -4.40
C ALA A 14 15.31 -32.55 -5.28
N PRO A 15 15.15 -32.44 -6.61
CA PRO A 15 16.27 -32.20 -7.51
C PRO A 15 17.00 -30.90 -7.13
N GLU A 16 18.30 -30.83 -7.38
CA GLU A 16 19.10 -29.65 -7.05
C GLU A 16 18.53 -28.37 -7.67
N GLY A 17 18.10 -28.44 -8.91
CA GLY A 17 17.57 -27.28 -9.60
C GLY A 17 16.21 -26.81 -9.11
N ALA A 18 15.45 -27.70 -8.42
CA ALA A 18 14.10 -27.38 -7.97
C ALA A 18 14.10 -26.23 -6.95
N TRP A 19 15.09 -26.22 -6.05
CA TRP A 19 15.18 -25.16 -5.04
C TRP A 19 15.48 -23.81 -5.65
N GLN A 20 16.33 -23.79 -6.66
CA GLN A 20 16.64 -22.54 -7.34
C GLN A 20 15.41 -21.97 -8.03
N GLU A 21 14.60 -22.83 -8.65
CA GLU A 21 13.35 -22.39 -9.28
C GLU A 21 12.34 -21.86 -8.26
N VAL A 22 12.17 -22.57 -7.14
CA VAL A 22 11.25 -22.15 -6.08
C VAL A 22 11.69 -20.81 -5.52
N LEU A 23 12.97 -20.65 -5.24
CA LEU A 23 13.48 -19.39 -4.71
C LEU A 23 13.33 -18.26 -5.71
N ALA A 24 13.59 -18.52 -6.98
CA ALA A 24 13.42 -17.52 -8.03
C ALA A 24 11.94 -17.09 -8.15
N ASP A 25 11.02 -18.06 -8.09
CA ASP A 25 9.59 -17.78 -8.15
C ASP A 25 9.14 -16.95 -6.95
N HIS A 26 9.64 -17.30 -5.77
CA HIS A 26 9.35 -16.54 -4.55
C HIS A 26 9.87 -15.11 -4.65
N LEU A 27 11.07 -14.96 -5.15
CA LEU A 27 11.66 -13.63 -5.30
C LEU A 27 10.85 -12.78 -6.27
N ARG A 28 10.42 -13.37 -7.38
CA ARG A 28 9.58 -12.65 -8.35
C ARG A 28 8.25 -12.24 -7.72
N ALA A 29 7.62 -13.15 -6.96
CA ALA A 29 6.36 -12.86 -6.29
C ALA A 29 6.50 -11.75 -5.26
N LEU A 30 7.57 -11.79 -4.46
CA LEU A 30 7.83 -10.76 -3.46
C LEU A 30 8.13 -9.41 -4.11
N THR A 31 8.89 -9.41 -5.19
CA THR A 31 9.18 -8.18 -5.93
C THR A 31 7.90 -7.56 -6.48
N LYS A 32 7.03 -8.40 -7.03
CA LYS A 32 5.75 -7.94 -7.56
C LYS A 32 4.86 -7.36 -6.45
N LEU A 33 4.79 -8.06 -5.30
CA LEU A 33 4.01 -7.57 -4.17
C LEU A 33 4.56 -6.25 -3.63
N ALA A 34 5.88 -6.12 -3.56
CA ALA A 34 6.50 -4.88 -3.12
C ALA A 34 6.13 -3.73 -4.05
N ALA A 35 6.15 -3.97 -5.36
CA ALA A 35 5.77 -2.96 -6.34
C ALA A 35 4.30 -2.58 -6.19
N GLU A 36 3.43 -3.56 -5.98
CA GLU A 36 2.00 -3.31 -5.77
C GLU A 36 1.74 -2.49 -4.51
N VAL A 37 2.46 -2.80 -3.42
CA VAL A 37 2.34 -2.02 -2.18
C VAL A 37 2.80 -0.59 -2.41
N GLU A 38 3.89 -0.38 -3.13
CA GLU A 38 4.35 0.97 -3.44
C GLU A 38 3.30 1.75 -4.25
N GLN A 39 2.70 1.11 -5.24
CA GLN A 39 1.66 1.73 -6.05
C GLN A 39 0.45 2.12 -5.20
N MET A 40 0.05 1.25 -4.28
CA MET A 40 -1.06 1.54 -3.37
C MET A 40 -0.73 2.70 -2.44
N ARG A 41 0.49 2.75 -1.93
CA ARG A 41 0.93 3.85 -1.07
C ARG A 41 0.91 5.18 -1.82
N ASP A 42 1.39 5.18 -3.06
CA ASP A 42 1.41 6.38 -3.88
C ASP A 42 -0.02 6.85 -4.20
N ALA A 43 -0.89 5.91 -4.56
CA ALA A 43 -2.29 6.22 -4.83
C ALA A 43 -2.99 6.77 -3.59
N ASN A 44 -2.72 6.16 -2.43
CA ASN A 44 -3.29 6.63 -1.16
C ASN A 44 -2.79 8.03 -0.81
N ALA A 45 -1.51 8.28 -0.99
CA ALA A 45 -0.92 9.59 -0.71
C ALA A 45 -1.54 10.66 -1.62
N GLU A 46 -1.71 10.34 -2.89
CA GLU A 46 -2.32 11.25 -3.84
C GLU A 46 -3.77 11.55 -3.48
N GLN A 47 -4.52 10.50 -3.11
CA GLN A 47 -5.90 10.64 -2.70
C GLN A 47 -6.03 11.49 -1.43
N LEU A 48 -5.17 11.24 -0.46
CA LEU A 48 -5.17 12.01 0.79
C LEU A 48 -4.81 13.47 0.54
N SER A 49 -3.85 13.74 -0.34
CA SER A 49 -3.50 15.10 -0.73
C SER A 49 -4.68 15.81 -1.38
N GLY A 50 -5.41 15.11 -2.24
CA GLY A 50 -6.58 15.66 -2.89
C GLY A 50 -7.68 16.01 -1.89
N VAL A 51 -7.96 15.10 -0.95
CA VAL A 51 -8.96 15.33 0.10
C VAL A 51 -8.54 16.50 0.98
N LEU A 52 -7.28 16.55 1.35
CA LEU A 52 -6.78 17.65 2.18
C LEU A 52 -6.93 19.00 1.47
N ARG A 53 -6.58 19.04 0.19
CA ARG A 53 -6.72 20.27 -0.61
C ARG A 53 -8.19 20.71 -0.69
N ALA A 54 -9.10 19.76 -0.96
CA ALA A 54 -10.52 20.06 -1.02
C ALA A 54 -11.04 20.56 0.32
N THR A 55 -10.58 19.96 1.42
CA THR A 55 -10.94 20.37 2.76
C THR A 55 -10.45 21.78 3.06
N GLN A 56 -9.21 22.09 2.69
CA GLN A 56 -8.64 23.41 2.88
C GLN A 56 -9.40 24.47 2.07
N GLU A 57 -9.77 24.14 0.85
CA GLU A 57 -10.57 25.04 0.02
C GLU A 57 -11.93 25.30 0.64
N THR A 58 -12.57 24.26 1.17
CA THR A 58 -13.86 24.38 1.84
C THR A 58 -13.76 25.26 3.08
N ILE A 59 -12.72 25.03 3.90
CA ILE A 59 -12.47 25.82 5.09
C ILE A 59 -12.22 27.29 4.75
N ALA A 60 -11.45 27.51 3.70
CA ALA A 60 -11.16 28.87 3.24
C ALA A 60 -12.44 29.58 2.78
N ALA A 61 -13.31 28.87 2.05
CA ALA A 61 -14.57 29.43 1.58
C ALA A 61 -15.49 29.77 2.77
N LEU A 62 -15.57 28.86 3.75
CA LEU A 62 -16.36 29.09 4.94
C LEU A 62 -15.82 30.26 5.77
N GLY A 63 -14.50 30.31 5.90
CA GLY A 63 -13.84 31.40 6.61
C GLY A 63 -14.09 32.74 5.95
N HIS A 64 -14.09 32.78 4.64
CA HIS A 64 -14.38 33.99 3.88
C HIS A 64 -15.82 34.46 4.12
N ASP A 65 -16.79 33.53 4.03
CA ASP A 65 -18.19 33.83 4.28
C ASP A 65 -18.41 34.32 5.71
N THR A 66 -17.76 33.67 6.68
CA THR A 66 -17.85 34.09 8.08
C THR A 66 -17.28 35.49 8.26
N GLY A 67 -16.17 35.78 7.58
CA GLY A 67 -15.57 37.12 7.60
C GLY A 67 -16.49 38.17 7.07
N GLU A 68 -17.22 37.87 5.98
CA GLU A 68 -18.20 38.79 5.41
C GLU A 68 -19.31 39.10 6.42
N TYR A 69 -19.83 38.07 7.07
CA TYR A 69 -20.86 38.24 8.06
C TYR A 69 -20.39 39.09 9.24
N THR A 70 -19.18 38.84 9.71
CA THR A 70 -18.59 39.59 10.80
C THR A 70 -18.43 41.06 10.44
N THR A 71 -17.97 41.32 9.22
CA THR A 71 -17.78 42.68 8.73
C THR A 71 -19.12 43.42 8.61
N LYS A 72 -20.16 42.74 8.15
CA LYS A 72 -21.50 43.33 8.05
C LYS A 72 -22.13 43.60 9.42
N GLY A 73 -21.76 42.75 10.41
CA GLY A 73 -22.29 42.91 11.75
C GLY A 73 -21.77 44.12 12.49
N ASP A 74 -20.66 44.63 12.04
CA ASP A 74 -20.10 45.86 12.61
C ASP A 74 -20.86 47.08 12.07
#